data_dd7c3cb5f7cbbbab487353de95092765
#
_entry.id   dd7c3cb5f7cbbbab487353de95092765
#
_cell.length_a   1.000
_cell.length_b   1.000
_cell.length_c   1.000
_cell.angle_alpha   90.00
_cell.angle_beta   90.00
_cell.angle_gamma   90.00
#
_symmetry.space_group_name_H-M   'P 1'
#
loop_
_entity.id
_entity.type
_entity.pdbx_description
1 polymer ?
#
loop_
_entity_poly.entity_id
_entity_poly.type
_entity_poly.pdbx_seq_one_letter_code
_entity_poly.pdbx_strand_id
1 'polypeptide(L)'
;DMLEAGKLKQDLPFDFPVALKPANSVEWLSIDFEGRKKAFILDTRDEFDTIIERIYQAGYTSEMIAQDFIPGDDSNMRVLNAYVDQNHQVRMMCLGHPLLEDPSPEAIGNYVAIMPEYNEKIYQTIKSFLEKIDYTGFANFDMKYDPRDGEYKLFEINLRQGRSSFFVTLN
;
A
#
# COMPACT_ATOMS: atom_id res chain seq x y z
N ASP A 1 -7.75 -15.33 2.00
CA ASP A 1 -7.76 -16.80 1.94
C ASP A 1 -6.35 -17.31 1.79
N MET A 2 -5.98 -18.25 2.68
CA MET A 2 -4.64 -18.85 2.74
C MET A 2 -4.37 -19.65 1.48
N LEU A 3 -3.35 -19.25 0.74
CA LEU A 3 -2.81 -20.01 -0.36
C LEU A 3 -1.85 -21.06 0.18
N GLU A 4 -2.36 -22.18 0.63
CA GLU A 4 -1.53 -23.36 0.85
C GLU A 4 -1.02 -23.87 -0.52
N ALA A 5 0.26 -24.24 -0.58
CA ALA A 5 0.85 -24.83 -1.76
C ALA A 5 -0.07 -25.94 -2.31
N GLY A 6 -0.65 -25.74 -3.49
CA GLY A 6 -1.55 -26.66 -4.15
C GLY A 6 -3.06 -26.36 -4.09
N LYS A 7 -3.52 -25.29 -3.42
CA LYS A 7 -4.94 -24.89 -3.37
C LYS A 7 -5.31 -23.69 -4.24
N LEU A 8 -4.44 -23.24 -5.10
CA LEU A 8 -4.53 -22.01 -5.90
C LEU A 8 -5.49 -22.06 -7.09
N LYS A 9 -6.52 -22.89 -7.06
CA LYS A 9 -7.54 -22.91 -8.12
C LYS A 9 -8.80 -22.10 -7.78
N GLN A 10 -8.78 -21.29 -6.73
CA GLN A 10 -9.89 -20.38 -6.45
C GLN A 10 -9.82 -19.15 -7.36
N ASP A 11 -10.95 -18.76 -7.92
CA ASP A 11 -11.07 -17.52 -8.66
C ASP A 11 -10.83 -16.34 -7.72
N LEU A 12 -10.05 -15.38 -8.17
CA LEU A 12 -9.88 -14.12 -7.45
C LEU A 12 -11.20 -13.34 -7.52
N PRO A 13 -11.55 -12.57 -6.47
CA PRO A 13 -12.79 -11.77 -6.47
C PRO A 13 -12.71 -10.51 -7.36
N PHE A 14 -11.66 -10.38 -8.16
CA PHE A 14 -11.40 -9.26 -9.06
C PHE A 14 -10.61 -9.74 -10.28
N ASP A 15 -10.67 -8.94 -11.35
CA ASP A 15 -10.01 -9.22 -12.62
C ASP A 15 -8.50 -8.87 -12.58
N PHE A 16 -7.75 -9.35 -13.57
CA PHE A 16 -6.38 -8.94 -13.79
C PHE A 16 -6.31 -7.55 -14.47
N PRO A 17 -5.23 -6.78 -14.23
CA PRO A 17 -4.03 -7.11 -13.46
C PRO A 17 -4.25 -7.13 -11.95
N VAL A 18 -3.41 -7.90 -11.25
CA VAL A 18 -3.42 -7.96 -9.79
C VAL A 18 -2.05 -7.58 -9.21
N ALA A 19 -2.06 -6.99 -8.03
CA ALA A 19 -0.85 -6.78 -7.26
C ALA A 19 -0.68 -7.91 -6.24
N LEU A 20 0.50 -8.56 -6.23
CA LEU A 20 0.84 -9.64 -5.33
C LEU A 20 2.02 -9.25 -4.45
N LYS A 21 1.87 -9.34 -3.13
CA LYS A 21 2.93 -8.99 -2.16
C LYS A 21 2.97 -9.99 -0.99
N PRO A 22 4.15 -10.17 -0.34
CA PRO A 22 4.25 -11.02 0.83
C PRO A 22 3.52 -10.41 2.04
N ALA A 23 2.82 -11.24 2.82
CA ALA A 23 2.23 -10.80 4.08
C ALA A 23 3.30 -10.66 5.17
N ASN A 24 4.34 -11.49 5.13
CA ASN A 24 5.46 -11.47 6.08
C ASN A 24 6.71 -10.88 5.42
N SER A 25 6.91 -9.58 5.61
CA SER A 25 8.07 -8.86 5.04
C SER A 25 9.41 -9.28 5.66
N VAL A 26 9.43 -9.80 6.88
CA VAL A 26 10.66 -10.26 7.55
C VAL A 26 11.13 -11.57 6.93
N GLU A 27 10.25 -12.56 6.81
CA GLU A 27 10.55 -13.82 6.12
C GLU A 27 10.96 -13.57 4.66
N TRP A 28 10.29 -12.62 3.99
CA TRP A 28 10.59 -12.26 2.60
C TRP A 28 12.03 -11.83 2.37
N LEU A 29 12.69 -11.22 3.37
CA LEU A 29 14.10 -10.82 3.27
C LEU A 29 15.05 -12.01 3.12
N SER A 30 14.67 -13.18 3.65
CA SER A 30 15.48 -14.42 3.59
C SER A 30 15.22 -15.27 2.35
N ILE A 31 14.18 -14.94 1.56
CA ILE A 31 13.81 -15.66 0.34
C ILE A 31 14.62 -15.12 -0.84
N ASP A 32 15.22 -16.01 -1.61
CA ASP A 32 15.97 -15.66 -2.82
C ASP A 32 15.55 -16.51 -4.02
N PHE A 33 15.20 -15.85 -5.11
CA PHE A 33 14.93 -16.45 -6.42
C PHE A 33 15.06 -15.42 -7.53
N GLU A 34 15.32 -15.87 -8.73
CA GLU A 34 15.46 -15.01 -9.90
C GLU A 34 14.16 -14.22 -10.17
N GLY A 35 14.29 -12.89 -10.26
CA GLY A 35 13.15 -11.99 -10.48
C GLY A 35 12.37 -11.63 -9.21
N ARG A 36 12.89 -11.90 -8.01
CA ARG A 36 12.30 -11.47 -6.75
C ARG A 36 12.08 -9.95 -6.72
N LYS A 37 10.87 -9.55 -6.35
CA LYS A 37 10.46 -8.15 -6.19
C LYS A 37 9.78 -7.95 -4.84
N LYS A 38 9.70 -6.71 -4.37
CA LYS A 38 8.93 -6.33 -3.18
C LYS A 38 7.41 -6.55 -3.40
N ALA A 39 6.95 -6.30 -4.62
CA ALA A 39 5.59 -6.57 -5.07
C ALA A 39 5.63 -6.91 -6.57
N PHE A 40 4.69 -7.73 -7.02
CA PHE A 40 4.52 -8.10 -8.43
C PHE A 40 3.21 -7.50 -8.93
N ILE A 41 3.23 -6.98 -10.15
CA ILE A 41 2.03 -6.66 -10.91
C ILE A 41 1.95 -7.73 -11.99
N LEU A 42 0.84 -8.46 -12.02
CA LEU A 42 0.64 -9.65 -12.83
C LEU A 42 -0.60 -9.42 -13.70
N ASP A 43 -0.40 -9.53 -14.99
CA ASP A 43 -1.44 -9.20 -15.99
C ASP A 43 -2.33 -10.40 -16.32
N THR A 44 -1.87 -11.61 -16.02
CA THR A 44 -2.59 -12.83 -16.37
C THR A 44 -2.59 -13.87 -15.24
N ARG A 45 -3.54 -14.80 -15.30
CA ARG A 45 -3.62 -15.94 -14.39
C ARG A 45 -2.36 -16.81 -14.44
N ASP A 46 -1.85 -17.05 -15.64
CA ASP A 46 -0.67 -17.91 -15.83
C ASP A 46 0.58 -17.32 -15.21
N GLU A 47 0.76 -15.98 -15.31
CA GLU A 47 1.84 -15.28 -14.62
C GLU A 47 1.68 -15.37 -13.09
N PHE A 48 0.46 -15.18 -12.60
CA PHE A 48 0.14 -15.28 -11.18
C PHE A 48 0.48 -16.67 -10.64
N ASP A 49 0.00 -17.73 -11.27
CA ASP A 49 0.25 -19.10 -10.85
C ASP A 49 1.75 -19.44 -10.91
N THR A 50 2.46 -19.00 -11.95
CA THR A 50 3.91 -19.21 -12.11
C THR A 50 4.71 -18.53 -10.98
N ILE A 51 4.39 -17.29 -10.65
CA ILE A 51 5.10 -16.53 -9.60
C ILE A 51 4.81 -17.12 -8.22
N ILE A 52 3.58 -17.50 -7.94
CA ILE A 52 3.20 -18.15 -6.68
C ILE A 52 3.98 -19.46 -6.48
N GLU A 53 4.05 -20.31 -7.52
CA GLU A 53 4.82 -21.54 -7.44
C GLU A 53 6.31 -21.29 -7.15
N ARG A 54 6.93 -20.31 -7.83
CA ARG A 54 8.33 -19.94 -7.57
C ARG A 54 8.57 -19.47 -6.14
N ILE A 55 7.67 -18.65 -5.61
CA ILE A 55 7.76 -18.12 -4.25
C ILE A 55 7.78 -19.26 -3.23
N TYR A 56 6.84 -20.19 -3.32
CA TYR A 56 6.77 -21.31 -2.39
C TYR A 56 7.89 -22.35 -2.60
N GLN A 57 8.31 -22.58 -3.84
CA GLN A 57 9.49 -23.41 -4.13
C GLN A 57 10.79 -22.81 -3.58
N ALA A 58 10.88 -21.48 -3.49
CA ALA A 58 12.02 -20.80 -2.87
C ALA A 58 12.01 -20.85 -1.32
N GLY A 59 10.99 -21.49 -0.73
CA GLY A 59 10.92 -21.73 0.72
C GLY A 59 10.13 -20.70 1.51
N TYR A 60 9.37 -19.81 0.87
CA TYR A 60 8.43 -18.93 1.57
C TYR A 60 7.28 -19.76 2.14
N THR A 61 6.94 -19.55 3.42
CA THR A 61 5.95 -20.36 4.14
C THR A 61 4.72 -19.57 4.60
N SER A 62 4.84 -18.24 4.65
CA SER A 62 3.75 -17.35 5.03
C SER A 62 2.77 -17.08 3.86
N GLU A 63 1.73 -16.35 4.15
CA GLU A 63 0.69 -15.98 3.18
C GLU A 63 1.19 -14.93 2.17
N MET A 64 0.63 -14.98 0.97
CA MET A 64 0.72 -13.91 -0.01
C MET A 64 -0.59 -13.11 -0.04
N ILE A 65 -0.49 -11.81 -0.23
CA ILE A 65 -1.64 -10.91 -0.35
C ILE A 65 -1.82 -10.59 -1.83
N ALA A 66 -2.94 -11.02 -2.41
CA ALA A 66 -3.38 -10.59 -3.73
C ALA A 66 -4.38 -9.44 -3.58
N GLN A 67 -4.14 -8.36 -4.32
CA GLN A 67 -4.98 -7.15 -4.31
C GLN A 67 -5.40 -6.80 -5.73
N ASP A 68 -6.62 -6.26 -5.88
CA ASP A 68 -7.04 -5.59 -7.11
C ASP A 68 -6.04 -4.47 -7.43
N PHE A 69 -5.50 -4.48 -8.64
CA PHE A 69 -4.57 -3.45 -9.08
C PHE A 69 -5.34 -2.19 -9.46
N ILE A 70 -5.10 -1.10 -8.74
CA ILE A 70 -5.69 0.20 -9.04
C ILE A 70 -4.95 0.79 -10.25
N PRO A 71 -5.63 1.03 -11.40
CA PRO A 71 -4.99 1.58 -12.58
C PRO A 71 -4.50 3.02 -12.38
N GLY A 72 -3.71 3.52 -13.32
CA GLY A 72 -3.10 4.84 -13.27
C GLY A 72 -1.65 4.81 -12.78
N ASP A 73 -0.97 5.90 -13.00
CA ASP A 73 0.44 6.11 -12.66
C ASP A 73 0.61 6.75 -11.26
N ASP A 74 1.82 7.20 -10.96
CA ASP A 74 2.15 7.81 -9.66
C ASP A 74 1.43 9.14 -9.42
N SER A 75 0.96 9.83 -10.45
CA SER A 75 0.17 11.05 -10.29
C SER A 75 -1.18 10.81 -9.59
N ASN A 76 -1.66 9.57 -9.61
CA ASN A 76 -2.87 9.12 -8.90
C ASN A 76 -2.61 8.86 -7.41
N MET A 77 -1.35 8.81 -6.98
CA MET A 77 -0.98 8.54 -5.59
C MET A 77 -1.26 9.72 -4.67
N ARG A 78 -1.64 9.42 -3.43
CA ARG A 78 -1.72 10.38 -2.32
C ARG A 78 -1.16 9.76 -1.06
N VAL A 79 -0.50 10.58 -0.26
CA VAL A 79 -0.02 10.21 1.07
C VAL A 79 -0.64 11.15 2.10
N LEU A 80 -1.08 10.62 3.23
CA LEU A 80 -1.62 11.43 4.30
C LEU A 80 -0.91 11.07 5.62
N ASN A 81 -0.38 12.06 6.30
CA ASN A 81 0.09 11.91 7.66
C ASN A 81 -0.96 12.47 8.63
N ALA A 82 -1.25 11.72 9.69
CA ALA A 82 -2.18 12.11 10.74
C ALA A 82 -1.53 11.95 12.12
N TYR A 83 -1.98 12.75 13.06
CA TYR A 83 -1.69 12.61 14.49
C TYR A 83 -2.99 12.68 15.30
N VAL A 84 -3.17 11.69 16.17
CA VAL A 84 -4.32 11.57 17.08
C VAL A 84 -3.81 11.64 18.52
N ASP A 85 -4.43 12.47 19.34
CA ASP A 85 -4.04 12.65 20.75
C ASP A 85 -4.55 11.52 21.66
N GLN A 86 -4.22 11.62 22.95
CA GLN A 86 -4.63 10.64 23.96
C GLN A 86 -6.14 10.64 24.25
N ASN A 87 -6.87 11.64 23.76
CA ASN A 87 -8.33 11.71 23.86
C ASN A 87 -9.02 11.20 22.59
N HIS A 88 -8.29 10.49 21.74
CA HIS A 88 -8.74 9.94 20.45
C HIS A 88 -9.25 11.01 19.49
N GLN A 89 -8.72 12.24 19.61
CA GLN A 89 -9.07 13.34 18.73
C GLN A 89 -7.99 13.57 17.68
N VAL A 90 -8.37 13.58 16.42
CA VAL A 90 -7.45 13.92 15.31
C VAL A 90 -7.05 15.39 15.44
N ARG A 91 -5.76 15.67 15.65
CA ARG A 91 -5.20 17.01 15.86
C ARG A 91 -4.47 17.56 14.67
N MET A 92 -3.99 16.68 13.80
CA MET A 92 -3.26 17.07 12.61
C MET A 92 -3.54 16.07 11.50
N MET A 93 -3.75 16.58 10.31
CA MET A 93 -3.69 15.81 9.07
C MET A 93 -3.03 16.66 8.01
N CYS A 94 -2.19 16.05 7.19
CA CYS A 94 -1.55 16.68 6.06
C CYS A 94 -1.57 15.72 4.87
N LEU A 95 -2.31 16.10 3.84
CA LEU A 95 -2.39 15.36 2.58
C LEU A 95 -1.29 15.87 1.64
N GLY A 96 -0.59 14.95 1.01
CA GLY A 96 0.43 15.24 0.02
C GLY A 96 0.17 14.51 -1.29
N HIS A 97 0.44 15.21 -2.39
CA HIS A 97 0.48 14.67 -3.73
C HIS A 97 1.94 14.36 -4.09
N PRO A 98 2.33 13.10 -4.21
CA PRO A 98 3.65 12.73 -4.69
C PRO A 98 3.86 13.22 -6.13
N LEU A 99 4.98 13.89 -6.37
CA LEU A 99 5.38 14.38 -7.67
C LEU A 99 6.56 13.59 -8.25
N LEU A 100 7.36 12.99 -7.37
CA LEU A 100 8.53 12.21 -7.76
C LEU A 100 8.79 11.13 -6.72
N GLU A 101 8.85 9.89 -7.20
CA GLU A 101 9.32 8.73 -6.42
C GLU A 101 10.84 8.61 -6.51
N ASP A 102 11.46 8.03 -5.50
CA ASP A 102 12.88 7.69 -5.52
C ASP A 102 13.13 6.59 -6.56
N PRO A 103 13.96 6.84 -7.60
CA PRO A 103 14.16 5.88 -8.68
C PRO A 103 15.04 4.69 -8.30
N SER A 104 15.62 4.68 -7.10
CA SER A 104 16.48 3.56 -6.68
C SER A 104 15.63 2.33 -6.33
N PRO A 105 16.03 1.12 -6.77
CA PRO A 105 15.24 -0.11 -6.55
C PRO A 105 14.95 -0.41 -5.08
N GLU A 106 15.84 0.01 -4.18
CA GLU A 106 15.71 -0.19 -2.73
C GLU A 106 14.74 0.80 -2.09
N ALA A 107 14.46 1.91 -2.76
CA ALA A 107 13.64 3.00 -2.24
C ALA A 107 12.27 3.11 -2.92
N ILE A 108 11.90 2.18 -3.78
CA ILE A 108 10.57 2.13 -4.42
C ILE A 108 9.47 2.24 -3.35
N GLY A 109 8.50 3.15 -3.56
CA GLY A 109 7.47 3.50 -2.60
C GLY A 109 7.85 4.66 -1.67
N ASN A 110 9.05 5.27 -1.83
CA ASN A 110 9.41 6.48 -1.11
C ASN A 110 9.39 7.68 -2.06
N TYR A 111 8.80 8.76 -1.61
CA TYR A 111 8.69 9.98 -2.40
C TYR A 111 9.74 10.99 -1.99
N VAL A 112 10.40 11.60 -2.98
CA VAL A 112 11.42 12.65 -2.79
C VAL A 112 10.88 14.05 -3.04
N ALA A 113 9.75 14.18 -3.74
CA ALA A 113 9.04 15.43 -3.92
C ALA A 113 7.54 15.21 -3.68
N ILE A 114 6.98 15.98 -2.75
CA ILE A 114 5.56 15.93 -2.39
C ILE A 114 5.06 17.37 -2.31
N MET A 115 3.92 17.62 -2.96
CA MET A 115 3.21 18.90 -2.88
C MET A 115 2.05 18.76 -1.89
N PRO A 116 1.91 19.65 -0.91
CA PRO A 116 0.73 19.69 -0.05
C PRO A 116 -0.54 19.89 -0.87
N GLU A 117 -1.59 19.15 -0.54
CA GLU A 117 -2.89 19.20 -1.20
C GLU A 117 -4.00 19.23 -0.16
N TYR A 118 -5.15 19.79 -0.51
CA TYR A 118 -6.35 19.77 0.33
C TYR A 118 -7.47 18.99 -0.35
N ASN A 119 -8.03 18.01 0.36
CA ASN A 119 -9.21 17.28 -0.09
C ASN A 119 -10.11 16.97 1.12
N GLU A 120 -11.22 17.70 1.22
CA GLU A 120 -12.17 17.59 2.33
C GLU A 120 -12.70 16.16 2.51
N LYS A 121 -13.05 15.46 1.43
CA LYS A 121 -13.59 14.10 1.47
C LYS A 121 -12.57 13.12 2.08
N ILE A 122 -11.31 13.21 1.68
CA ILE A 122 -10.24 12.39 2.25
C ILE A 122 -10.08 12.69 3.73
N TYR A 123 -10.00 13.97 4.11
CA TYR A 123 -9.84 14.36 5.51
C TYR A 123 -10.99 13.84 6.39
N GLN A 124 -12.23 14.01 5.97
CA GLN A 124 -13.38 13.53 6.74
C GLN A 124 -13.42 12.01 6.85
N THR A 125 -13.07 11.30 5.77
CA THR A 125 -13.03 9.84 5.76
C THR A 125 -11.99 9.31 6.74
N ILE A 126 -10.74 9.82 6.66
CA ILE A 126 -9.63 9.38 7.52
C ILE A 126 -9.87 9.77 8.98
N LYS A 127 -10.35 11.00 9.22
CA LYS A 127 -10.72 11.44 10.57
C LYS A 127 -11.76 10.52 11.20
N SER A 128 -12.87 10.28 10.49
CA SER A 128 -13.93 9.40 10.97
C SER A 128 -13.45 7.97 11.23
N PHE A 129 -12.56 7.45 10.38
CA PHE A 129 -11.97 6.14 10.55
C PHE A 129 -11.12 6.08 11.83
N LEU A 130 -10.18 7.01 12.01
CA LEU A 130 -9.26 7.02 13.16
C LEU A 130 -10.00 7.20 14.49
N GLU A 131 -10.99 8.09 14.54
CA GLU A 131 -11.79 8.33 15.74
C GLU A 131 -12.71 7.14 16.06
N LYS A 132 -13.24 6.45 15.04
CA LYS A 132 -14.11 5.27 15.22
C LYS A 132 -13.37 4.05 15.78
N ILE A 133 -12.07 3.91 15.50
CA ILE A 133 -11.25 2.79 16.00
C ILE A 133 -10.48 3.14 17.28
N ASP A 134 -10.77 4.30 17.90
CA ASP A 134 -10.10 4.81 19.10
C ASP A 134 -8.57 4.84 18.95
N TYR A 135 -8.08 5.23 17.77
CA TYR A 135 -6.64 5.30 17.49
C TYR A 135 -5.96 6.38 18.33
N THR A 136 -4.66 6.20 18.60
CA THR A 136 -3.77 7.21 19.19
C THR A 136 -2.39 7.15 18.55
N GLY A 137 -1.73 8.30 18.41
CA GLY A 137 -0.39 8.41 17.86
C GLY A 137 -0.36 8.83 16.39
N PHE A 138 0.76 8.57 15.73
CA PHE A 138 0.95 8.87 14.32
C PHE A 138 0.45 7.75 13.44
N ALA A 139 -0.20 8.12 12.33
CA ALA A 139 -0.56 7.22 11.24
C ALA A 139 -0.20 7.83 9.89
N ASN A 140 0.28 6.99 8.98
CA ASN A 140 0.56 7.38 7.61
C ASN A 140 -0.27 6.47 6.68
N PHE A 141 -0.94 7.09 5.73
CA PHE A 141 -1.85 6.42 4.80
C PHE A 141 -1.34 6.58 3.38
N ASP A 142 -1.27 5.47 2.65
CA ASP A 142 -1.00 5.45 1.22
C ASP A 142 -2.29 5.13 0.47
N MET A 143 -2.65 6.00 -0.49
CA MET A 143 -3.89 5.95 -1.25
C MET A 143 -3.61 6.12 -2.72
N LYS A 144 -4.49 5.56 -3.56
CA LYS A 144 -4.47 5.79 -5.00
C LYS A 144 -5.87 6.13 -5.50
N TYR A 145 -5.95 7.13 -6.36
CA TYR A 145 -7.18 7.46 -7.09
C TYR A 145 -7.49 6.35 -8.09
N ASP A 146 -8.70 5.82 -8.01
CA ASP A 146 -9.20 4.80 -8.92
C ASP A 146 -10.09 5.47 -9.98
N PRO A 147 -9.64 5.59 -11.24
CA PRO A 147 -10.43 6.21 -12.29
C PRO A 147 -11.68 5.41 -12.68
N ARG A 148 -11.78 4.13 -12.25
CA ARG A 148 -12.92 3.27 -12.56
C ARG A 148 -14.19 3.71 -11.84
N ASP A 149 -14.06 4.26 -10.62
CA ASP A 149 -15.18 4.73 -9.81
C ASP A 149 -15.03 6.17 -9.29
N GLY A 150 -13.90 6.82 -9.55
CA GLY A 150 -13.63 8.19 -9.14
C GLY A 150 -13.30 8.35 -7.65
N GLU A 151 -12.90 7.28 -6.97
CA GLU A 151 -12.66 7.26 -5.54
C GLU A 151 -11.19 7.00 -5.19
N TYR A 152 -10.74 7.55 -4.06
CA TYR A 152 -9.44 7.20 -3.50
C TYR A 152 -9.54 5.89 -2.71
N LYS A 153 -8.72 4.91 -3.07
CA LYS A 153 -8.61 3.63 -2.38
C LYS A 153 -7.41 3.67 -1.44
N LEU A 154 -7.66 3.30 -0.20
CA LEU A 154 -6.63 3.12 0.81
C LEU A 154 -6.04 1.71 0.66
N PHE A 155 -4.74 1.58 0.49
CA PHE A 155 -4.11 0.26 0.31
C PHE A 155 -3.01 -0.03 1.33
N GLU A 156 -2.54 0.98 2.09
CA GLU A 156 -1.59 0.78 3.17
C GLU A 156 -1.82 1.79 4.31
N ILE A 157 -1.74 1.29 5.54
CA ILE A 157 -1.75 2.10 6.75
C ILE A 157 -0.51 1.75 7.57
N ASN A 158 0.36 2.72 7.75
CA ASN A 158 1.54 2.60 8.58
C ASN A 158 1.27 3.23 9.94
N LEU A 159 1.34 2.46 11.03
CA LEU A 159 1.07 2.91 12.40
C LEU A 159 2.28 3.66 13.00
N ARG A 160 2.80 4.60 12.24
CA ARG A 160 3.97 5.42 12.54
C ARG A 160 3.96 6.67 11.68
N GLN A 161 4.83 7.60 11.99
CA GLN A 161 5.13 8.72 11.10
C GLN A 161 5.67 8.20 9.77
N GLY A 162 5.17 8.71 8.66
CA GLY A 162 5.66 8.39 7.33
C GLY A 162 7.12 8.81 7.14
N ARG A 163 7.90 8.04 6.38
CA ARG A 163 9.28 8.42 6.03
C ARG A 163 9.33 9.73 5.25
N SER A 164 8.34 9.97 4.41
CA SER A 164 8.20 11.19 3.60
C SER A 164 7.41 12.30 4.29
N SER A 165 7.46 12.38 5.63
CA SER A 165 6.68 13.36 6.40
C SER A 165 7.28 14.77 6.42
N PHE A 166 8.40 15.01 5.74
CA PHE A 166 9.07 16.33 5.70
C PHE A 166 8.17 17.46 5.19
N PHE A 167 7.20 17.17 4.31
CA PHE A 167 6.26 18.18 3.81
C PHE A 167 5.28 18.68 4.87
N VAL A 168 5.08 17.93 5.98
CA VAL A 168 4.21 18.31 7.09
C VAL A 168 4.80 19.49 7.89
N THR A 169 6.12 19.63 7.90
CA THR A 169 6.84 20.65 8.68
C THR A 169 6.98 21.99 7.97
N LEU A 170 6.55 22.07 6.72
CA LEU A 170 6.64 23.28 5.89
C LEU A 170 5.38 24.16 5.94
N ASN A 171 4.38 23.81 6.74
CA ASN A 171 3.09 24.51 6.86
C ASN A 171 2.97 25.22 8.22
#